data_4b1e76e97cad048180a4a07c916ef86c
#
_entry.id   4b1e76e97cad048180a4a07c916ef86c
#
_cell.length_a   1.000
_cell.length_b   1.000
_cell.length_c   1.000
_cell.angle_alpha   90.00
_cell.angle_beta   90.00
_cell.angle_gamma   90.00
#
_symmetry.space_group_name_H-M   'P 1'
#
loop_
_entity.id
_entity.type
_entity.pdbx_description
1 polymer ?
#
loop_
_entity_poly.entity_id
_entity_poly.type
_entity_poly.pdbx_seq_one_letter_code
_entity_poly.pdbx_strand_id
1 'polypeptide(L)'
;MRVRNLVLAVLAIALCLSFTSQALAQDGAATFKGKCAGCHGAEGQGKVGPALKGTALSADDIVAVLTKGNDAKKPPHKKPVSGLSDADAKAVADYVKTLK
;
A
#
# COMPACT_ATOMS: atom_id res chain seq x y z
N MET A 1 -18.76 -37.09 -21.53
CA MET A 1 -17.35 -37.09 -21.23
C MET A 1 -16.62 -35.84 -21.75
N ARG A 2 -16.80 -35.47 -23.00
CA ARG A 2 -16.12 -34.33 -23.60
C ARG A 2 -16.52 -32.98 -22.98
N VAL A 3 -17.81 -32.78 -22.68
CA VAL A 3 -18.32 -31.52 -22.09
C VAL A 3 -17.83 -31.34 -20.64
N ARG A 4 -17.74 -32.42 -19.87
CA ARG A 4 -17.24 -32.41 -18.50
C ARG A 4 -15.78 -31.98 -18.43
N ASN A 5 -14.94 -32.47 -19.33
CA ASN A 5 -13.53 -32.11 -19.38
C ASN A 5 -13.34 -30.65 -19.81
N LEU A 6 -14.19 -30.15 -20.71
CA LEU A 6 -14.17 -28.76 -21.16
C LEU A 6 -14.54 -27.80 -20.02
N VAL A 7 -15.56 -28.14 -19.23
CA VAL A 7 -16.00 -27.34 -18.09
C VAL A 7 -14.90 -27.29 -17.02
N LEU A 8 -14.24 -28.41 -16.75
CA LEU A 8 -13.14 -28.45 -15.79
C LEU A 8 -11.92 -27.61 -16.27
N ALA A 9 -11.63 -27.62 -17.56
CA ALA A 9 -10.54 -26.80 -18.14
C ALA A 9 -10.86 -25.31 -18.04
N VAL A 10 -12.09 -24.89 -18.30
CA VAL A 10 -12.53 -23.49 -18.19
C VAL A 10 -12.49 -23.02 -16.73
N LEU A 11 -12.92 -23.84 -15.79
CA LEU A 11 -12.84 -23.52 -14.36
C LEU A 11 -11.40 -23.37 -13.87
N ALA A 12 -10.48 -24.22 -14.34
CA ALA A 12 -9.06 -24.13 -13.99
C ALA A 12 -8.41 -22.83 -14.52
N ILE A 13 -8.77 -22.42 -15.74
CA ILE A 13 -8.27 -21.17 -16.34
C ILE A 13 -8.80 -19.94 -15.59
N ALA A 14 -10.09 -19.94 -15.21
CA ALA A 14 -10.69 -18.86 -14.43
C ALA A 14 -10.02 -18.71 -13.06
N LEU A 15 -9.68 -19.83 -12.41
CA LEU A 15 -8.98 -19.83 -11.13
C LEU A 15 -7.55 -19.26 -11.24
N CYS A 16 -6.81 -19.60 -12.29
CA CYS A 16 -5.47 -19.07 -12.55
C CYS A 16 -5.49 -17.55 -12.80
N LEU A 17 -6.48 -17.03 -13.51
CA LEU A 17 -6.64 -15.60 -13.78
C LEU A 17 -6.95 -14.81 -12.50
N SER A 18 -7.65 -15.40 -11.54
CA SER A 18 -7.93 -14.77 -10.24
C SER A 18 -6.68 -14.62 -9.37
N PHE A 19 -5.73 -15.54 -9.48
CA PHE A 19 -4.46 -15.47 -8.75
C PHE A 19 -3.49 -14.43 -9.33
N THR A 20 -3.49 -14.19 -10.65
CA THR A 20 -2.58 -13.23 -11.28
C THR A 20 -2.87 -11.78 -10.92
N SER A 21 -4.12 -11.41 -10.62
CA SER A 21 -4.44 -10.06 -10.20
C SER A 21 -3.94 -9.71 -8.79
N GLN A 22 -3.74 -10.69 -7.93
CA GLN A 22 -3.15 -10.48 -6.59
C GLN A 22 -1.61 -10.34 -6.62
N ALA A 23 -0.96 -10.96 -7.58
CA ALA A 23 0.50 -10.87 -7.73
C ALA A 23 0.99 -9.50 -8.18
N LEU A 24 0.11 -8.67 -8.75
CA LEU A 24 0.42 -7.30 -9.21
C LEU A 24 0.11 -6.23 -8.16
N ALA A 25 -0.60 -6.58 -7.07
CA ALA A 25 -0.88 -5.65 -5.98
C ALA A 25 0.36 -5.50 -5.10
N GLN A 26 0.85 -4.27 -4.96
CA GLN A 26 1.92 -3.96 -4.02
C GLN A 26 1.45 -4.22 -2.60
N ASP A 27 2.32 -4.86 -1.80
CA ASP A 27 2.06 -5.06 -0.39
C ASP A 27 2.36 -3.76 0.38
N GLY A 28 1.31 -3.07 0.81
CA GLY A 28 1.43 -1.82 1.57
C GLY A 28 2.22 -2.00 2.87
N ALA A 29 2.05 -3.12 3.55
CA ALA A 29 2.80 -3.43 4.77
C ALA A 29 4.29 -3.58 4.50
N ALA A 30 4.69 -4.28 3.44
CA ALA A 30 6.09 -4.46 3.07
C ALA A 30 6.72 -3.13 2.64
N THR A 31 6.01 -2.33 1.85
CA THR A 31 6.47 -1.00 1.44
C THR A 31 6.62 -0.08 2.66
N PHE A 32 5.67 -0.10 3.57
CA PHE A 32 5.74 0.67 4.81
C PHE A 32 6.96 0.29 5.65
N LYS A 33 7.22 -0.99 5.84
CA LYS A 33 8.38 -1.48 6.58
C LYS A 33 9.69 -1.06 5.94
N GLY A 34 9.77 -1.06 4.63
CA GLY A 34 10.98 -0.70 3.90
C GLY A 34 11.26 0.79 3.83
N LYS A 35 10.24 1.63 3.73
CA LYS A 35 10.41 3.07 3.47
C LYS A 35 9.94 3.99 4.60
N CYS A 36 9.03 3.56 5.44
CA CYS A 36 8.35 4.41 6.41
C CYS A 36 8.71 4.08 7.86
N ALA A 37 8.90 2.81 8.18
CA ALA A 37 9.08 2.32 9.54
C ALA A 37 10.35 2.85 10.22
N GLY A 38 11.40 3.19 9.46
CA GLY A 38 12.63 3.77 10.00
C GLY A 38 12.39 5.04 10.80
N CYS A 39 11.41 5.86 10.40
CA CYS A 39 11.04 7.10 11.07
C CYS A 39 9.75 7.00 11.88
N HIS A 40 8.79 6.21 11.42
CA HIS A 40 7.46 6.14 12.04
C HIS A 40 7.27 4.94 12.97
N GLY A 41 8.23 4.03 13.00
CA GLY A 41 8.14 2.79 13.76
C GLY A 41 7.49 1.65 12.96
N ALA A 42 7.84 0.41 13.28
CA ALA A 42 7.37 -0.78 12.56
C ALA A 42 5.85 -0.95 12.59
N GLU A 43 5.20 -0.42 13.62
CA GLU A 43 3.75 -0.46 13.81
C GLU A 43 3.12 0.94 13.69
N GLY A 44 3.87 1.93 13.21
CA GLY A 44 3.41 3.31 13.10
C GLY A 44 3.27 4.02 14.44
N GLN A 45 3.95 3.54 15.49
CA GLN A 45 3.86 4.11 16.84
C GLN A 45 4.61 5.44 17.00
N GLY A 46 5.45 5.80 16.03
CA GLY A 46 6.28 6.99 16.07
C GLY A 46 7.68 6.70 16.59
N LYS A 47 8.62 7.40 16.03
CA LYS A 47 10.04 7.43 16.42
C LYS A 47 10.57 8.83 16.17
N VAL A 48 11.43 8.98 15.13
CA VAL A 48 11.88 10.29 14.64
C VAL A 48 10.70 11.04 14.03
N GLY A 49 9.85 10.35 13.26
CA GLY A 49 8.60 10.88 12.74
C GLY A 49 7.44 10.68 13.74
N PRO A 50 6.33 11.40 13.55
CA PRO A 50 5.17 11.27 14.43
C PRO A 50 4.49 9.91 14.29
N ALA A 51 3.69 9.55 15.29
CA ALA A 51 2.87 8.35 15.24
C ALA A 51 1.85 8.43 14.10
N LEU A 52 1.69 7.32 13.38
CA LEU A 52 0.68 7.17 12.32
C LEU A 52 -0.51 6.33 12.78
N LYS A 53 -0.36 5.58 13.87
CA LYS A 53 -1.46 4.82 14.47
C LYS A 53 -2.61 5.75 14.82
N GLY A 54 -3.82 5.40 14.38
CA GLY A 54 -4.99 6.20 14.68
C GLY A 54 -5.02 7.57 14.01
N THR A 55 -4.25 7.79 12.94
CA THR A 55 -4.21 9.08 12.26
C THR A 55 -5.61 9.54 11.81
N ALA A 56 -5.88 10.84 11.96
CA ALA A 56 -7.11 11.46 11.48
C ALA A 56 -7.09 11.75 9.97
N LEU A 57 -5.92 11.64 9.31
CA LEU A 57 -5.81 11.84 7.86
C LEU A 57 -6.57 10.75 7.12
N SER A 58 -7.26 11.13 6.04
CA SER A 58 -7.85 10.17 5.12
C SER A 58 -6.77 9.46 4.30
N ALA A 59 -7.13 8.32 3.69
CA ALA A 59 -6.21 7.65 2.77
C ALA A 59 -5.80 8.56 1.61
N ASP A 60 -6.72 9.34 1.08
CA ASP A 60 -6.43 10.30 0.00
C ASP A 60 -5.45 11.40 0.44
N ASP A 61 -5.58 11.89 1.66
CA ASP A 61 -4.64 12.88 2.23
C ASP A 61 -3.24 12.28 2.35
N ILE A 62 -3.14 11.03 2.80
CA ILE A 62 -1.86 10.33 2.90
C ILE A 62 -1.24 10.15 1.51
N VAL A 63 -2.02 9.71 0.52
CA VAL A 63 -1.55 9.57 -0.87
C VAL A 63 -1.04 10.91 -1.39
N ALA A 64 -1.75 12.00 -1.13
CA ALA A 64 -1.33 13.33 -1.58
C ALA A 64 0.02 13.74 -0.98
N VAL A 65 0.25 13.49 0.31
CA VAL A 65 1.54 13.76 0.96
C VAL A 65 2.65 12.92 0.33
N LEU A 66 2.40 11.64 0.08
CA LEU A 66 3.41 10.72 -0.45
C LEU A 66 3.77 11.02 -1.92
N THR A 67 2.80 11.42 -2.73
CA THR A 67 2.99 11.60 -4.17
C THR A 67 3.34 13.04 -4.58
N LYS A 68 2.88 14.02 -3.84
CA LYS A 68 3.07 15.45 -4.16
C LYS A 68 3.94 16.18 -3.15
N GLY A 69 4.06 15.65 -1.93
CA GLY A 69 4.65 16.37 -0.82
C GLY A 69 3.71 17.46 -0.28
N ASN A 70 4.13 18.10 0.78
CA ASN A 70 3.39 19.20 1.38
C ASN A 70 4.38 20.17 2.05
N ASP A 71 4.45 21.40 1.57
CA ASP A 71 5.36 22.43 2.08
C ASP A 71 5.13 22.77 3.56
N ALA A 72 3.93 22.53 4.08
CA ALA A 72 3.61 22.72 5.50
C ALA A 72 4.17 21.63 6.41
N LYS A 73 4.63 20.51 5.82
CA LYS A 73 5.23 19.41 6.57
C LYS A 73 6.72 19.60 6.77
N LYS A 74 7.29 18.90 7.75
CA LYS A 74 8.74 18.83 7.93
C LYS A 74 9.36 17.87 6.91
N PRO A 75 10.64 18.03 6.54
CA PRO A 75 11.31 17.03 5.72
C PRO A 75 11.20 15.62 6.35
N PRO A 76 11.09 14.56 5.55
CA PRO A 76 11.17 14.52 4.08
C PRO A 76 9.85 14.82 3.35
N HIS A 77 8.75 15.08 4.06
CA HIS A 77 7.40 15.16 3.46
C HIS A 77 7.08 16.48 2.78
N LYS A 78 8.03 17.42 2.72
CA LYS A 78 7.91 18.61 1.88
C LYS A 78 7.91 18.26 0.39
N LYS A 79 8.52 17.12 0.03
CA LYS A 79 8.67 16.64 -1.36
C LYS A 79 8.02 15.26 -1.49
N PRO A 80 7.72 14.82 -2.72
CA PRO A 80 7.27 13.46 -2.97
C PRO A 80 8.30 12.43 -2.46
N VAL A 81 7.81 11.29 -2.00
CA VAL A 81 8.68 10.17 -1.61
C VAL A 81 9.22 9.51 -2.88
N SER A 82 10.54 9.47 -3.03
CA SER A 82 11.18 8.87 -4.19
C SER A 82 11.02 7.35 -4.21
N GLY A 83 10.91 6.78 -5.40
CA GLY A 83 10.79 5.34 -5.58
C GLY A 83 9.43 4.77 -5.20
N LEU A 84 8.42 5.61 -5.08
CA LEU A 84 7.07 5.22 -4.70
C LEU A 84 6.10 5.55 -5.85
N SER A 85 5.50 4.52 -6.46
CA SER A 85 4.46 4.72 -7.48
C SER A 85 3.15 5.16 -6.83
N ASP A 86 2.21 5.66 -7.64
CA ASP A 86 0.87 6.02 -7.15
C ASP A 86 0.14 4.80 -6.55
N ALA A 87 0.30 3.62 -7.15
CA ALA A 87 -0.25 2.37 -6.63
C ALA A 87 0.37 1.99 -5.28
N ASP A 88 1.69 2.17 -5.13
CA ASP A 88 2.39 1.93 -3.88
C ASP A 88 1.93 2.90 -2.79
N ALA A 89 1.78 4.18 -3.14
CA ALA A 89 1.30 5.20 -2.21
C ALA A 89 -0.11 4.88 -1.70
N LYS A 90 -0.99 4.43 -2.59
CA LYS A 90 -2.34 4.01 -2.20
C LYS A 90 -2.31 2.78 -1.29
N ALA A 91 -1.49 1.79 -1.61
CA ALA A 91 -1.35 0.59 -0.79
C ALA A 91 -0.83 0.92 0.62
N VAL A 92 0.17 1.82 0.71
CA VAL A 92 0.70 2.29 1.99
C VAL A 92 -0.35 3.07 2.76
N ALA A 93 -1.09 3.97 2.11
CA ALA A 93 -2.14 4.75 2.75
C ALA A 93 -3.23 3.86 3.34
N ASP A 94 -3.68 2.87 2.58
CA ASP A 94 -4.67 1.90 3.05
C ASP A 94 -4.13 1.09 4.24
N TYR A 95 -2.88 0.68 4.20
CA TYR A 95 -2.23 -0.01 5.30
C TYR A 95 -2.15 0.86 6.56
N VAL A 96 -1.71 2.12 6.43
CA VAL A 96 -1.62 3.06 7.56
C VAL A 96 -2.99 3.24 8.23
N LYS A 97 -4.07 3.29 7.47
CA LYS A 97 -5.42 3.41 8.01
C LYS A 97 -5.87 2.18 8.82
N THR A 98 -5.19 1.04 8.67
CA THR A 98 -5.46 -0.16 9.48
C THR A 98 -4.74 -0.14 10.82
N LEU A 99 -3.74 0.72 11.00
CA LEU A 99 -2.96 0.81 12.24
C LEU A 99 -3.77 1.50 13.34
N LYS A 100 -3.92 0.83 14.46
CA LYS A 100 -4.69 1.31 15.62
C LYS A 100 -3.91 1.18 16.91
#